data_7f03d37817c1fed38ee95f48f07acc25
#
_entry.id   7f03d37817c1fed38ee95f48f07acc25
#
_cell.length_a   1.000
_cell.length_b   1.000
_cell.length_c   1.000
_cell.angle_alpha   90.00
_cell.angle_beta   90.00
_cell.angle_gamma   90.00
#
_symmetry.space_group_name_H-M   'P 1'
#
loop_
_entity.id
_entity.type
_entity.pdbx_description
1 polymer ?
#
loop_
_entity_poly.entity_id
_entity_poly.type
_entity_poly.pdbx_seq_one_letter_code
_entity_poly.pdbx_strand_id
1 'polypeptide(L)'
;MGEPYFKVKELVKKNKVEVYSSNYALYGDISRRVMKVLKTFSPKVEIYSIDEAFIDLSFIDEKGVEDYGREIRSRVLKWTGIPTSVGIASTKTLSKVANHIAKKEKAGVIYLNTNIDEKLKKFPIEDVWGVGKQLSKFYHKNNICLLYTSDAADDDV
;
A
#
# COMPACT_ATOMS: atom_id res chain seq x y z
N MET A 1 4.18 -6.93 -14.27
CA MET A 1 3.52 -5.63 -14.49
C MET A 1 4.59 -4.58 -14.78
N GLY A 2 4.33 -3.58 -15.68
CA GLY A 2 5.32 -2.56 -16.02
C GLY A 2 6.32 -2.94 -17.11
N GLU A 3 6.04 -3.98 -17.92
CA GLU A 3 6.88 -4.28 -19.08
C GLU A 3 6.72 -3.20 -20.16
N PRO A 4 7.84 -2.72 -20.72
CA PRO A 4 7.81 -1.75 -21.81
C PRO A 4 7.09 -2.30 -23.06
N TYR A 5 6.27 -1.47 -23.70
CA TYR A 5 5.46 -1.88 -24.86
C TYR A 5 6.27 -2.57 -25.96
N PHE A 6 7.48 -2.06 -26.28
CA PHE A 6 8.32 -2.65 -27.32
C PHE A 6 8.72 -4.11 -27.07
N LYS A 7 8.80 -4.53 -25.77
CA LYS A 7 9.09 -5.92 -25.40
C LYS A 7 7.89 -6.86 -25.55
N VAL A 8 6.67 -6.31 -25.44
CA VAL A 8 5.44 -7.10 -25.47
C VAL A 8 4.62 -6.92 -26.74
N LYS A 9 5.12 -6.13 -27.69
CA LYS A 9 4.43 -5.75 -28.93
C LYS A 9 3.84 -6.94 -29.70
N GLU A 10 4.64 -7.99 -29.87
CA GLU A 10 4.20 -9.20 -30.59
C GLU A 10 3.11 -9.97 -29.82
N LEU A 11 3.23 -10.03 -28.49
CA LEU A 11 2.21 -10.62 -27.63
C LEU A 11 0.89 -9.85 -27.68
N VAL A 12 0.98 -8.51 -27.64
CA VAL A 12 -0.16 -7.59 -27.79
C VAL A 12 -0.87 -7.82 -29.10
N LYS A 13 -0.14 -7.88 -30.23
CA LYS A 13 -0.70 -8.14 -31.56
C LYS A 13 -1.35 -9.51 -31.66
N LYS A 14 -0.63 -10.55 -31.20
CA LYS A 14 -1.12 -11.96 -31.21
C LYS A 14 -2.44 -12.11 -30.49
N ASN A 15 -2.59 -11.41 -29.35
CA ASN A 15 -3.80 -11.49 -28.52
C ASN A 15 -4.83 -10.39 -28.81
N LYS A 16 -4.62 -9.59 -29.86
CA LYS A 16 -5.52 -8.49 -30.26
C LYS A 16 -5.83 -7.54 -29.09
N VAL A 17 -4.81 -7.21 -28.27
CA VAL A 17 -4.95 -6.31 -27.12
C VAL A 17 -4.93 -4.87 -27.61
N GLU A 18 -5.94 -4.09 -27.26
CA GLU A 18 -5.99 -2.67 -27.53
C GLU A 18 -5.06 -1.90 -26.58
N VAL A 19 -4.29 -0.96 -27.12
CA VAL A 19 -3.30 -0.18 -26.38
C VAL A 19 -3.64 1.29 -26.48
N TYR A 20 -3.85 1.92 -25.33
CA TYR A 20 -4.18 3.35 -25.22
C TYR A 20 -3.15 4.10 -24.40
N SER A 21 -2.97 5.37 -24.68
CA SER A 21 -2.20 6.27 -23.83
C SER A 21 -2.93 6.51 -22.50
N SER A 22 -2.18 6.62 -21.43
CA SER A 22 -2.75 6.92 -20.10
C SER A 22 -3.43 8.30 -20.08
N ASN A 23 -4.67 8.35 -19.61
CA ASN A 23 -5.41 9.60 -19.45
C ASN A 23 -5.08 10.24 -18.09
N TYR A 24 -3.96 10.95 -18.02
CA TYR A 24 -3.49 11.60 -16.78
C TYR A 24 -4.48 12.61 -16.19
N ALA A 25 -5.22 13.30 -17.05
CA ALA A 25 -6.25 14.27 -16.60
C ALA A 25 -7.37 13.56 -15.85
N LEU A 26 -7.86 12.42 -16.37
CA LEU A 26 -8.87 11.59 -15.72
C LEU A 26 -8.36 11.02 -14.40
N TYR A 27 -7.16 10.43 -14.39
CA TYR A 27 -6.57 9.88 -13.16
C TYR A 27 -6.41 10.94 -12.09
N GLY A 28 -5.93 12.14 -12.46
CA GLY A 28 -5.80 13.27 -11.55
C GLY A 28 -7.15 13.77 -11.00
N ASP A 29 -8.21 13.76 -11.82
CA ASP A 29 -9.55 14.14 -11.37
C ASP A 29 -10.12 13.12 -10.37
N ILE A 30 -10.06 11.85 -10.70
CA ILE A 30 -10.53 10.77 -9.82
C ILE A 30 -9.74 10.76 -8.50
N SER A 31 -8.41 10.90 -8.57
CA SER A 31 -7.57 11.03 -7.38
C SER A 31 -8.04 12.17 -6.48
N ARG A 32 -8.23 13.38 -7.03
CA ARG A 32 -8.73 14.53 -6.25
C ARG A 32 -10.08 14.25 -5.58
N ARG A 33 -10.98 13.51 -6.23
CA ARG A 33 -12.27 13.11 -5.63
C ARG A 33 -12.06 12.18 -4.45
N VAL A 34 -11.22 11.14 -4.61
CA VAL A 34 -10.86 10.25 -3.49
C VAL A 34 -10.25 11.04 -2.34
N MET A 35 -9.25 11.90 -2.60
CA MET A 35 -8.60 12.68 -1.56
C MET A 35 -9.57 13.65 -0.85
N LYS A 36 -10.57 14.20 -1.56
CA LYS A 36 -11.66 14.99 -0.94
C LYS A 36 -12.48 14.14 0.04
N VAL A 37 -12.82 12.90 -0.33
CA VAL A 37 -13.53 11.98 0.57
C VAL A 37 -12.68 11.70 1.81
N LEU A 38 -11.38 11.38 1.65
CA LEU A 38 -10.49 11.09 2.77
C LEU A 38 -10.39 12.27 3.76
N LYS A 39 -10.36 13.50 3.26
CA LYS A 39 -10.35 14.72 4.09
C LYS A 39 -11.61 14.93 4.94
N THR A 40 -12.71 14.21 4.67
CA THR A 40 -13.90 14.25 5.53
C THR A 40 -13.76 13.40 6.79
N PHE A 41 -12.75 12.53 6.85
CA PHE A 41 -12.51 11.61 7.95
C PHE A 41 -11.47 12.12 8.96
N SER A 42 -10.55 12.96 8.53
CA SER A 42 -9.54 13.57 9.40
C SER A 42 -9.07 14.91 8.83
N PRO A 43 -8.80 15.90 9.67
CA PRO A 43 -8.16 17.14 9.23
C PRO A 43 -6.71 16.94 8.78
N LYS A 44 -6.07 15.85 9.22
CA LYS A 44 -4.68 15.54 8.92
C LYS A 44 -4.60 14.42 7.89
N VAL A 45 -4.60 14.80 6.61
CA VAL A 45 -4.41 13.91 5.47
C VAL A 45 -3.17 14.34 4.71
N GLU A 46 -2.21 13.46 4.60
CA GLU A 46 -1.01 13.63 3.79
C GLU A 46 -1.17 12.86 2.48
N ILE A 47 -1.24 13.59 1.37
CA ILE A 47 -1.30 13.00 0.03
C ILE A 47 0.13 12.62 -0.36
N TYR A 48 0.40 11.32 -0.45
CA TYR A 48 1.73 10.79 -0.77
C TYR A 48 1.92 10.62 -2.28
N SER A 49 0.91 10.13 -2.98
CA SER A 49 0.92 9.96 -4.43
C SER A 49 -0.47 10.15 -5.04
N ILE A 50 -0.62 9.90 -6.34
CA ILE A 50 -1.91 9.97 -7.03
C ILE A 50 -2.93 8.95 -6.49
N ASP A 51 -2.47 7.84 -5.92
CA ASP A 51 -3.27 6.70 -5.48
C ASP A 51 -3.07 6.33 -4.00
N GLU A 52 -2.26 7.10 -3.27
CA GLU A 52 -1.93 6.84 -1.87
C GLU A 52 -1.97 8.08 -1.00
N ALA A 53 -2.53 7.93 0.19
CA ALA A 53 -2.52 8.97 1.23
C ALA A 53 -2.39 8.33 2.61
N PHE A 54 -1.80 9.07 3.54
CA PHE A 54 -1.81 8.76 4.96
C PHE A 54 -2.84 9.64 5.68
N ILE A 55 -3.55 9.04 6.63
CA ILE A 55 -4.57 9.70 7.44
C ILE A 55 -4.20 9.50 8.91
N ASP A 56 -4.11 10.58 9.67
CA ASP A 56 -3.95 10.50 11.11
C ASP A 56 -5.30 10.13 11.76
N LEU A 57 -5.32 8.97 12.42
CA LEU A 57 -6.47 8.42 13.14
C LEU A 57 -6.23 8.37 14.65
N SER A 58 -5.25 9.08 15.18
CA SER A 58 -4.88 9.07 16.61
C SER A 58 -5.99 9.52 17.56
N PHE A 59 -7.06 10.13 17.02
CA PHE A 59 -8.24 10.57 17.77
C PHE A 59 -9.32 9.47 17.90
N ILE A 60 -9.13 8.31 17.27
CA ILE A 60 -10.06 7.17 17.32
C ILE A 60 -9.51 6.14 18.32
N ASP A 61 -10.37 5.62 19.18
CA ASP A 61 -10.02 4.53 20.08
C ASP A 61 -9.63 3.27 19.32
N GLU A 62 -8.65 2.53 19.85
CA GLU A 62 -8.14 1.29 19.24
C GLU A 62 -9.26 0.28 18.91
N LYS A 63 -10.29 0.20 19.76
CA LYS A 63 -11.43 -0.72 19.56
C LYS A 63 -12.29 -0.35 18.35
N GLY A 64 -12.33 0.92 17.97
CA GLY A 64 -13.16 1.43 16.88
C GLY A 64 -12.38 1.72 15.59
N VAL A 65 -11.05 1.71 15.62
CA VAL A 65 -10.23 2.18 14.50
C VAL A 65 -10.37 1.30 13.25
N GLU A 66 -10.54 0.00 13.41
CA GLU A 66 -10.71 -0.91 12.27
C GLU A 66 -12.07 -0.70 11.60
N ASP A 67 -13.15 -0.52 12.37
CA ASP A 67 -14.47 -0.22 11.84
C ASP A 67 -14.49 1.15 11.15
N TYR A 68 -13.75 2.11 11.69
CA TYR A 68 -13.57 3.40 11.04
C TYR A 68 -12.84 3.26 9.69
N GLY A 69 -11.84 2.39 9.62
CA GLY A 69 -11.17 2.03 8.36
C GLY A 69 -12.13 1.39 7.34
N ARG A 70 -13.06 0.53 7.79
CA ARG A 70 -14.13 -0.04 6.96
C ARG A 70 -15.08 1.03 6.45
N GLU A 71 -15.43 2.00 7.28
CA GLU A 71 -16.26 3.13 6.88
C GLU A 71 -15.58 4.00 5.83
N ILE A 72 -14.29 4.34 6.02
CA ILE A 72 -13.49 5.06 5.03
C ILE A 72 -13.56 4.34 3.68
N ARG A 73 -13.24 3.05 3.65
CA ARG A 73 -13.25 2.24 2.44
C ARG A 73 -14.63 2.22 1.76
N SER A 74 -15.69 2.01 2.55
CA SER A 74 -17.07 1.98 2.05
C SER A 74 -17.48 3.31 1.44
N ARG A 75 -17.17 4.43 2.11
CA ARG A 75 -17.53 5.78 1.62
C ARG A 75 -16.77 6.17 0.37
N VAL A 76 -15.46 5.85 0.31
CA VAL A 76 -14.67 6.06 -0.91
C VAL A 76 -15.29 5.30 -2.09
N LEU A 77 -15.58 4.01 -1.91
CA LEU A 77 -16.21 3.20 -2.95
C LEU A 77 -17.57 3.77 -3.37
N LYS A 78 -18.43 4.11 -2.41
CA LYS A 78 -19.78 4.63 -2.67
C LYS A 78 -19.77 5.95 -3.44
N TRP A 79 -18.84 6.86 -3.12
CA TRP A 79 -18.84 8.21 -3.67
C TRP A 79 -18.00 8.37 -4.94
N THR A 80 -17.02 7.49 -5.15
CA THR A 80 -16.08 7.61 -6.28
C THR A 80 -16.10 6.41 -7.22
N GLY A 81 -16.66 5.29 -6.81
CA GLY A 81 -16.59 4.02 -7.54
C GLY A 81 -15.22 3.33 -7.43
N ILE A 82 -14.26 3.90 -6.70
CA ILE A 82 -12.89 3.38 -6.61
C ILE A 82 -12.76 2.44 -5.41
N PRO A 83 -12.46 1.15 -5.62
CA PRO A 83 -12.15 0.24 -4.53
C PRO A 83 -10.76 0.55 -3.96
N THR A 84 -10.69 0.67 -2.63
CA THR A 84 -9.46 0.96 -1.91
C THR A 84 -9.17 -0.12 -0.88
N SER A 85 -7.93 -0.21 -0.41
CA SER A 85 -7.55 -0.96 0.79
C SER A 85 -6.99 -0.01 1.84
N VAL A 86 -7.18 -0.35 3.10
CA VAL A 86 -6.78 0.46 4.24
C VAL A 86 -5.90 -0.38 5.15
N GLY A 87 -4.67 0.09 5.39
CA GLY A 87 -3.76 -0.47 6.38
C GLY A 87 -3.61 0.50 7.54
N ILE A 88 -3.85 0.04 8.76
CA ILE A 88 -3.79 0.84 9.98
C ILE A 88 -2.67 0.29 10.87
N ALA A 89 -1.82 1.17 11.38
CA ALA A 89 -0.74 0.81 12.30
C ALA A 89 -0.20 2.07 12.99
N SER A 90 0.71 1.88 13.96
CA SER A 90 1.31 2.96 14.76
C SER A 90 2.28 3.85 13.97
N THR A 91 2.81 3.40 12.84
CA THR A 91 3.73 4.16 11.98
C THR A 91 3.32 4.07 10.50
N LYS A 92 3.79 5.04 9.69
CA LYS A 92 3.55 5.03 8.23
C LYS A 92 4.11 3.77 7.57
N THR A 93 5.30 3.32 7.96
CA THR A 93 5.91 2.10 7.41
C THR A 93 5.06 0.87 7.73
N LEU A 94 4.65 0.70 8.99
CA LEU A 94 3.78 -0.41 9.38
C LEU A 94 2.39 -0.33 8.74
N SER A 95 1.83 0.87 8.54
CA SER A 95 0.55 1.01 7.84
C SER A 95 0.67 0.64 6.35
N LYS A 96 1.82 0.86 5.71
CA LYS A 96 2.10 0.36 4.35
C LYS A 96 2.18 -1.18 4.33
N VAL A 97 2.82 -1.79 5.35
CA VAL A 97 2.84 -3.26 5.52
C VAL A 97 1.41 -3.79 5.70
N ALA A 98 0.63 -3.18 6.60
CA ALA A 98 -0.77 -3.55 6.82
C ALA A 98 -1.61 -3.44 5.52
N ASN A 99 -1.40 -2.38 4.74
CA ASN A 99 -2.08 -2.18 3.46
C ASN A 99 -1.68 -3.25 2.43
N HIS A 100 -0.39 -3.61 2.35
CA HIS A 100 0.08 -4.71 1.49
C HIS A 100 -0.62 -6.03 1.87
N ILE A 101 -0.67 -6.37 3.16
CA ILE A 101 -1.37 -7.55 3.67
C ILE A 101 -2.86 -7.48 3.32
N ALA A 102 -3.53 -6.34 3.55
CA ALA A 102 -4.94 -6.15 3.24
C ALA A 102 -5.27 -6.40 1.76
N LYS A 103 -4.37 -6.01 0.85
CA LYS A 103 -4.48 -6.29 -0.59
C LYS A 103 -4.29 -7.77 -0.90
N LYS A 104 -3.23 -8.37 -0.36
CA LYS A 104 -2.84 -9.77 -0.64
C LYS A 104 -3.88 -10.76 -0.14
N GLU A 105 -4.40 -10.55 1.07
CA GLU A 105 -5.42 -11.39 1.70
C GLU A 105 -6.85 -11.04 1.26
N LYS A 106 -7.03 -10.00 0.44
CA LYS A 106 -8.34 -9.47 0.02
C LYS A 106 -9.25 -9.06 1.19
N ALA A 107 -8.67 -8.81 2.35
CA ALA A 107 -9.38 -8.41 3.56
C ALA A 107 -9.98 -6.99 3.45
N GLY A 108 -9.35 -6.15 2.63
CA GLY A 108 -9.78 -4.77 2.40
C GLY A 108 -9.35 -3.79 3.48
N VAL A 109 -9.39 -4.18 4.75
CA VAL A 109 -8.90 -3.40 5.91
C VAL A 109 -8.09 -4.33 6.81
N ILE A 110 -6.95 -3.87 7.28
CA ILE A 110 -6.13 -4.55 8.30
C ILE A 110 -5.66 -3.52 9.33
N TYR A 111 -5.89 -3.81 10.60
CA TYR A 111 -5.27 -3.13 11.73
C TYR A 111 -4.12 -3.98 12.28
N LEU A 112 -2.91 -3.47 12.12
CA LEU A 112 -1.68 -4.13 12.57
C LEU A 112 -1.27 -3.57 13.94
N ASN A 113 -1.81 -4.16 15.02
CA ASN A 113 -1.56 -3.77 16.41
C ASN A 113 -1.11 -4.95 17.29
N THR A 114 -1.38 -6.18 16.86
CA THR A 114 -0.99 -7.41 17.57
C THR A 114 -0.26 -8.36 16.62
N ASN A 115 0.57 -9.23 17.18
CA ASN A 115 1.36 -10.22 16.45
C ASN A 115 2.18 -9.59 15.30
N ILE A 116 2.67 -8.36 15.54
CA ILE A 116 3.40 -7.58 14.51
C ILE A 116 4.61 -8.39 14.05
N ASP A 117 5.43 -8.90 15.00
CA ASP A 117 6.66 -9.64 14.71
C ASP A 117 6.41 -10.89 13.87
N GLU A 118 5.34 -11.65 14.16
CA GLU A 118 5.00 -12.83 13.36
C GLU A 118 4.62 -12.49 11.91
N LYS A 119 3.96 -11.35 11.70
CA LYS A 119 3.62 -10.87 10.37
C LYS A 119 4.85 -10.35 9.64
N LEU A 120 5.74 -9.64 10.33
CA LEU A 120 7.00 -9.12 9.78
C LEU A 120 7.98 -10.24 9.45
N LYS A 121 8.04 -11.35 10.24
CA LYS A 121 8.83 -12.55 9.93
C LYS A 121 8.53 -13.16 8.56
N LYS A 122 7.35 -12.93 8.02
CA LYS A 122 6.90 -13.45 6.72
C LYS A 122 6.86 -12.37 5.63
N PHE A 123 7.23 -11.13 5.97
CA PHE A 123 7.13 -10.00 5.05
C PHE A 123 8.43 -9.85 4.25
N PRO A 124 8.38 -9.96 2.90
CA PRO A 124 9.56 -9.85 2.05
C PRO A 124 10.21 -8.47 2.18
N ILE A 125 11.54 -8.43 2.27
CA ILE A 125 12.29 -7.18 2.43
C ILE A 125 12.11 -6.24 1.23
N GLU A 126 11.93 -6.77 0.03
CA GLU A 126 11.69 -6.00 -1.19
C GLU A 126 10.33 -5.30 -1.23
N ASP A 127 9.36 -5.72 -0.41
CA ASP A 127 8.03 -5.14 -0.31
C ASP A 127 7.95 -4.02 0.75
N VAL A 128 9.06 -3.81 1.49
CA VAL A 128 9.14 -2.76 2.51
C VAL A 128 9.23 -1.39 1.86
N TRP A 129 8.42 -0.46 2.36
CA TRP A 129 8.40 0.91 1.88
C TRP A 129 9.78 1.58 2.01
N GLY A 130 10.31 2.07 0.91
CA GLY A 130 11.66 2.64 0.82
C GLY A 130 12.73 1.65 0.34
N VAL A 131 12.45 0.36 0.28
CA VAL A 131 13.37 -0.64 -0.25
C VAL A 131 13.19 -0.75 -1.77
N GLY A 132 14.05 -0.08 -2.53
CA GLY A 132 14.09 -0.18 -3.98
C GLY A 132 14.93 -1.37 -4.46
N LYS A 133 14.92 -1.62 -5.77
CA LYS A 133 15.62 -2.77 -6.40
C LYS A 133 17.10 -2.90 -6.01
N GLN A 134 17.82 -1.80 -5.81
CA GLN A 134 19.25 -1.84 -5.46
C GLN A 134 19.44 -2.25 -3.99
N LEU A 135 18.64 -1.67 -3.07
CA LEU A 135 18.66 -2.05 -1.67
C LEU A 135 18.21 -3.50 -1.48
N SER A 136 17.16 -3.93 -2.17
CA SER A 136 16.72 -5.33 -2.15
C SER A 136 17.85 -6.28 -2.54
N LYS A 137 18.59 -5.99 -3.63
CA LYS A 137 19.76 -6.81 -4.02
C LYS A 137 20.85 -6.83 -2.96
N PHE A 138 21.11 -5.68 -2.34
CA PHE A 138 22.10 -5.58 -1.26
C PHE A 138 21.69 -6.43 -0.05
N TYR A 139 20.42 -6.35 0.38
CA TYR A 139 19.91 -7.13 1.48
C TYR A 139 19.96 -8.64 1.20
N HIS A 140 19.49 -9.08 0.02
CA HIS A 140 19.57 -10.49 -0.37
C HIS A 140 21.00 -11.02 -0.43
N LYS A 141 21.97 -10.21 -0.90
CA LYS A 141 23.38 -10.57 -0.91
C LYS A 141 23.94 -10.79 0.52
N ASN A 142 23.37 -10.11 1.50
CA ASN A 142 23.73 -10.26 2.92
C ASN A 142 22.79 -11.21 3.70
N ASN A 143 22.04 -12.08 2.97
CA ASN A 143 21.10 -13.05 3.53
C ASN A 143 19.92 -12.44 4.31
N ILE A 144 19.61 -11.16 4.09
CA ILE A 144 18.46 -10.47 4.67
C ILE A 144 17.31 -10.54 3.63
N CYS A 145 16.42 -11.49 3.81
CA CYS A 145 15.30 -11.73 2.87
C CYS A 145 13.94 -11.27 3.42
N LEU A 146 13.83 -11.17 4.73
CA LEU A 146 12.61 -10.82 5.45
C LEU A 146 12.84 -9.62 6.36
N LEU A 147 11.80 -8.84 6.62
CA LEU A 147 11.92 -7.63 7.45
C LEU A 147 12.44 -7.93 8.86
N TYR A 148 12.05 -9.04 9.45
CA TYR A 148 12.51 -9.45 10.78
C TYR A 148 14.00 -9.84 10.83
N THR A 149 14.58 -10.38 9.76
CA THR A 149 16.02 -10.73 9.74
C THR A 149 16.93 -9.50 9.75
N SER A 150 16.42 -8.31 9.47
CA SER A 150 17.22 -7.08 9.54
C SER A 150 17.55 -6.65 10.98
N ASP A 151 16.70 -7.00 11.95
CA ASP A 151 16.90 -6.66 13.36
C ASP A 151 17.85 -7.64 14.07
N ALA A 152 17.95 -8.89 13.59
CA ALA A 152 18.82 -9.91 14.17
C ALA A 152 20.32 -9.70 13.87
N ALA A 153 20.67 -8.80 12.95
CA ALA A 153 22.06 -8.50 12.61
C ALA A 153 22.72 -7.49 13.56
N ASP A 154 21.96 -6.79 14.40
CA ASP A 154 22.46 -5.76 15.33
C ASP A 154 22.72 -6.30 16.75
N ASP A 155 22.31 -7.54 17.07
CA ASP A 155 22.49 -8.13 18.41
C ASP A 155 23.84 -8.88 18.60
N ASP A 156 24.69 -8.93 17.57
CA ASP A 156 26.00 -9.63 17.59
C ASP A 156 27.21 -8.68 17.49
N VAL A 157 27.12 -7.43 18.00
CA VAL A 157 28.28 -6.51 18.11
C VAL A 157 28.53 -6.10 19.53
#